data_e02d4066d782acd2feb84f3ab06b50b6
#
_entry.id   e02d4066d782acd2feb84f3ab06b50b6
#
_cell.length_a   1.000
_cell.length_b   1.000
_cell.length_c   1.000
_cell.angle_alpha   90.00
_cell.angle_beta   90.00
_cell.angle_gamma   90.00
#
_symmetry.space_group_name_H-M   'P 1'
#
loop_
_entity.id
_entity.type
_entity.pdbx_description
1 polymer ?
#
loop_
_entity_poly.entity_id
_entity_poly.type
_entity_poly.pdbx_seq_one_letter_code
_entity_poly.pdbx_strand_id
1 'polypeptide(L)'
;MLCGSSNATSFGRKSLQRKVVVCGDGACGKTSLLNVFTRGFFTQVYEPTVFENYVHDIYVDDQLVELSLWDTAGQEEFDRLRSLSYAETHVVMICFSVDNPVSLENVESKWLDEILEYCPGVKLVLVALKCDLRDDYSVKERLQRFAAQPVQYEEGLAVARRIRASRYLECSSKHNRGVTEVFYEVARVASNLRAGGSEGCVVM
;
A
#
# COMPACT_ATOMS: atom_id res chain seq x y z
N MET A 1 17.39 -53.92 -22.94
CA MET A 1 17.79 -52.55 -22.56
C MET A 1 16.52 -51.70 -22.60
N LEU A 2 15.94 -51.47 -21.46
CA LEU A 2 14.72 -50.63 -21.33
C LEU A 2 15.12 -49.27 -20.79
N CYS A 3 15.08 -48.22 -21.64
CA CYS A 3 15.22 -46.85 -21.22
C CYS A 3 13.90 -46.39 -20.57
N GLY A 4 13.94 -46.25 -19.28
CA GLY A 4 12.85 -45.61 -18.52
C GLY A 4 12.94 -44.09 -18.69
N SER A 5 11.97 -43.52 -19.42
CA SER A 5 11.75 -42.07 -19.45
C SER A 5 11.08 -41.67 -18.13
N SER A 6 11.83 -41.01 -17.25
CA SER A 6 11.29 -40.34 -16.07
C SER A 6 10.60 -39.06 -16.53
N ASN A 7 9.28 -39.12 -16.69
CA ASN A 7 8.44 -37.94 -16.79
C ASN A 7 8.48 -37.19 -15.45
N ALA A 8 9.32 -36.20 -15.33
CA ALA A 8 9.22 -35.22 -14.29
C ALA A 8 7.99 -34.34 -14.57
N THR A 9 6.86 -34.68 -13.96
CA THR A 9 5.68 -33.82 -13.89
C THR A 9 6.06 -32.60 -13.05
N SER A 10 6.37 -31.51 -13.72
CA SER A 10 6.42 -30.18 -13.14
C SER A 10 5.02 -29.88 -12.56
N PHE A 11 4.84 -30.10 -11.28
CA PHE A 11 3.72 -29.55 -10.54
C PHE A 11 3.91 -28.04 -10.51
N GLY A 12 3.35 -27.32 -11.48
CA GLY A 12 3.23 -25.86 -11.44
C GLY A 12 2.43 -25.48 -10.21
N ARG A 13 3.11 -25.01 -9.16
CA ARG A 13 2.43 -24.38 -8.01
C ARG A 13 1.59 -23.24 -8.56
N LYS A 14 0.27 -23.37 -8.47
CA LYS A 14 -0.67 -22.36 -8.93
C LYS A 14 -0.47 -21.10 -8.08
N SER A 15 -0.05 -19.99 -8.70
CA SER A 15 0.08 -18.72 -8.03
C SER A 15 -1.29 -18.23 -7.56
N LEU A 16 -1.33 -17.61 -6.39
CA LEU A 16 -2.53 -16.98 -5.86
C LEU A 16 -2.59 -15.54 -6.36
N GLN A 17 -3.47 -15.24 -7.30
CA GLN A 17 -3.63 -13.89 -7.82
C GLN A 17 -4.35 -12.99 -6.83
N ARG A 18 -3.79 -11.81 -6.54
CA ARG A 18 -4.36 -10.83 -5.61
C ARG A 18 -4.24 -9.41 -6.16
N LYS A 19 -5.37 -8.74 -6.25
CA LYS A 19 -5.45 -7.34 -6.66
C LYS A 19 -5.35 -6.44 -5.44
N VAL A 20 -4.46 -5.44 -5.54
CA VAL A 20 -4.22 -4.42 -4.54
C VAL A 20 -4.38 -3.05 -5.18
N VAL A 21 -5.28 -2.23 -4.67
CA VAL A 21 -5.40 -0.82 -5.08
C VAL A 21 -4.64 0.06 -4.11
N VAL A 22 -3.84 0.97 -4.64
CA VAL A 22 -3.04 1.93 -3.85
C VAL A 22 -3.64 3.31 -4.04
N CYS A 23 -4.21 3.88 -2.98
CA CYS A 23 -4.85 5.19 -2.97
C CYS A 23 -4.25 6.10 -1.90
N GLY A 24 -4.62 7.37 -1.91
CA GLY A 24 -4.08 8.41 -1.02
C GLY A 24 -3.79 9.69 -1.79
N ASP A 25 -3.50 10.78 -1.08
CA ASP A 25 -3.32 12.12 -1.64
C ASP A 25 -2.28 12.18 -2.76
N GLY A 26 -2.43 13.15 -3.66
CA GLY A 26 -1.42 13.48 -4.66
C GLY A 26 -0.07 13.78 -4.01
N ALA A 27 1.02 13.39 -4.66
CA ALA A 27 2.39 13.61 -4.20
C ALA A 27 2.76 12.97 -2.83
N CYS A 28 1.91 12.14 -2.21
CA CYS A 28 2.27 11.46 -0.96
C CYS A 28 3.34 10.37 -1.15
N GLY A 29 3.59 9.89 -2.39
CA GLY A 29 4.69 8.97 -2.71
C GLY A 29 4.28 7.55 -3.09
N LYS A 30 3.02 7.29 -3.48
CA LYS A 30 2.52 5.97 -3.91
C LYS A 30 3.32 5.38 -5.05
N THR A 31 3.45 6.11 -6.14
CA THR A 31 4.23 5.71 -7.33
C THR A 31 5.70 5.46 -7.00
N SER A 32 6.30 6.30 -6.13
CA SER A 32 7.68 6.08 -5.68
C SER A 32 7.83 4.77 -4.89
N LEU A 33 6.86 4.44 -4.03
CA LEU A 33 6.83 3.17 -3.31
C LEU A 33 6.78 1.99 -4.28
N LEU A 34 5.87 2.04 -5.26
CA LEU A 34 5.69 1.00 -6.26
C LEU A 34 6.91 0.84 -7.16
N ASN A 35 7.53 1.94 -7.61
CA ASN A 35 8.75 1.89 -8.43
C ASN A 35 9.93 1.27 -7.66
N VAL A 36 10.12 1.61 -6.40
CA VAL A 36 11.19 1.00 -5.58
C VAL A 36 10.93 -0.48 -5.40
N PHE A 37 9.71 -0.88 -5.10
CA PHE A 37 9.37 -2.29 -4.92
C PHE A 37 9.51 -3.12 -6.20
N THR A 38 8.94 -2.63 -7.32
CA THR A 38 8.83 -3.43 -8.55
C THR A 38 10.05 -3.30 -9.46
N ARG A 39 10.72 -2.16 -9.45
CA ARG A 39 11.82 -1.82 -10.36
C ARG A 39 13.17 -1.58 -9.67
N GLY A 40 13.19 -1.48 -8.33
CA GLY A 40 14.41 -1.32 -7.53
C GLY A 40 15.02 0.07 -7.57
N PHE A 41 14.35 1.11 -8.08
CA PHE A 41 14.90 2.45 -8.14
C PHE A 41 13.96 3.53 -7.61
N PHE A 42 14.54 4.56 -7.02
CA PHE A 42 13.86 5.78 -6.55
C PHE A 42 14.15 6.94 -7.51
N THR A 43 13.10 7.63 -7.94
CA THR A 43 13.23 8.87 -8.71
C THR A 43 12.86 10.08 -7.84
N GLN A 44 13.65 11.15 -7.94
CA GLN A 44 13.36 12.43 -7.27
C GLN A 44 12.43 13.32 -8.09
N VAL A 45 12.24 13.01 -9.37
CA VAL A 45 11.35 13.76 -10.24
C VAL A 45 9.92 13.33 -9.95
N TYR A 46 9.09 14.30 -9.58
CA TYR A 46 7.66 14.08 -9.41
C TYR A 46 6.97 14.21 -10.77
N GLU A 47 6.35 13.14 -11.21
CA GLU A 47 5.44 13.12 -12.35
C GLU A 47 4.06 12.70 -11.84
N PRO A 48 3.00 13.49 -12.09
CA PRO A 48 1.66 13.11 -11.68
C PRO A 48 1.24 11.80 -12.35
N THR A 49 0.87 10.81 -11.54
CA THR A 49 0.31 9.55 -12.02
C THR A 49 -1.17 9.75 -12.35
N VAL A 50 -1.60 9.27 -13.50
CA VAL A 50 -3.01 9.12 -13.82
C VAL A 50 -3.47 7.74 -13.36
N PHE A 51 -2.81 6.70 -13.89
CA PHE A 51 -3.07 5.30 -13.56
C PHE A 51 -1.92 4.44 -14.08
N GLU A 52 -1.39 3.55 -13.24
CA GLU A 52 -0.43 2.52 -13.65
C GLU A 52 -0.77 1.18 -13.00
N ASN A 53 -0.44 0.09 -13.69
CA ASN A 53 -0.62 -1.27 -13.18
C ASN A 53 0.70 -2.03 -13.25
N TYR A 54 1.03 -2.72 -12.16
CA TYR A 54 2.23 -3.56 -12.05
C TYR A 54 1.82 -4.96 -11.62
N VAL A 55 2.50 -5.97 -12.15
CA VAL A 55 2.38 -7.36 -11.68
C VAL A 55 3.71 -7.77 -11.07
N HIS A 56 3.68 -8.30 -9.86
CA HIS A 56 4.86 -8.71 -9.13
C HIS A 56 4.60 -9.97 -8.31
N ASP A 57 5.49 -10.94 -8.44
CA ASP A 57 5.41 -12.19 -7.71
C ASP A 57 6.16 -12.08 -6.36
N ILE A 58 5.51 -12.51 -5.30
CA ILE A 58 6.09 -12.53 -3.95
C ILE A 58 5.78 -13.86 -3.26
N TYR A 59 6.75 -14.40 -2.53
CA TYR A 59 6.56 -15.57 -1.69
C TYR A 59 6.16 -15.15 -0.28
N VAL A 60 5.00 -15.61 0.18
CA VAL A 60 4.48 -15.35 1.52
C VAL A 60 3.99 -16.66 2.13
N ASP A 61 4.52 -16.99 3.31
CA ASP A 61 4.13 -18.21 4.05
C ASP A 61 4.11 -19.47 3.16
N ASP A 62 5.21 -19.69 2.42
CA ASP A 62 5.42 -20.77 1.45
C ASP A 62 4.47 -20.79 0.24
N GLN A 63 3.69 -19.74 0.03
CA GLN A 63 2.80 -19.59 -1.10
C GLN A 63 3.30 -18.52 -2.07
N LEU A 64 3.29 -18.83 -3.38
CA LEU A 64 3.52 -17.84 -4.43
C LEU A 64 2.25 -17.00 -4.61
N VAL A 65 2.38 -15.69 -4.40
CA VAL A 65 1.30 -14.71 -4.58
C VAL A 65 1.68 -13.77 -5.71
N GLU A 66 0.85 -13.73 -6.75
CA GLU A 66 0.95 -12.76 -7.82
C GLU A 66 0.15 -11.52 -7.44
N LEU A 67 0.84 -10.42 -7.15
CA LEU A 67 0.23 -9.14 -6.81
C LEU A 67 -0.02 -8.32 -8.08
N SER A 68 -1.28 -8.01 -8.36
CA SER A 68 -1.66 -6.98 -9.32
C SER A 68 -1.82 -5.66 -8.57
N LEU A 69 -0.84 -4.76 -8.71
CA LEU A 69 -0.72 -3.50 -7.98
C LEU A 69 -1.24 -2.36 -8.86
N TRP A 70 -2.29 -1.69 -8.42
CA TRP A 70 -2.98 -0.64 -9.15
C TRP A 70 -2.67 0.72 -8.52
N ASP A 71 -1.74 1.46 -9.15
CA ASP A 71 -1.39 2.82 -8.74
C ASP A 71 -2.42 3.81 -9.24
N THR A 72 -3.03 4.57 -8.34
CA THR A 72 -4.10 5.51 -8.69
C THR A 72 -3.72 6.96 -8.39
N ALA A 73 -4.25 7.87 -9.20
CA ALA A 73 -4.12 9.29 -8.95
C ALA A 73 -4.80 9.72 -7.65
N GLY A 74 -4.16 10.65 -6.92
CA GLY A 74 -4.75 11.22 -5.70
C GLY A 74 -5.56 12.50 -5.93
N GLN A 75 -5.51 13.07 -7.13
CA GLN A 75 -6.22 14.30 -7.48
C GLN A 75 -7.70 14.02 -7.76
N GLU A 76 -8.58 14.98 -7.41
CA GLU A 76 -10.04 14.86 -7.52
C GLU A 76 -10.52 14.75 -8.96
N GLU A 77 -9.80 15.33 -9.90
CA GLU A 77 -10.13 15.27 -11.32
C GLU A 77 -10.15 13.82 -11.87
N PHE A 78 -9.50 12.89 -11.18
CA PHE A 78 -9.45 11.47 -11.54
C PHE A 78 -10.37 10.57 -10.72
N ASP A 79 -11.27 11.10 -9.88
CA ASP A 79 -12.16 10.31 -9.02
C ASP A 79 -12.97 9.28 -9.80
N ARG A 80 -13.53 9.68 -10.97
CA ARG A 80 -14.29 8.75 -11.84
C ARG A 80 -13.44 7.63 -12.43
N LEU A 81 -12.18 7.92 -12.76
CA LEU A 81 -11.27 6.90 -13.28
C LEU A 81 -10.82 5.97 -12.15
N ARG A 82 -10.52 6.54 -10.98
CA ARG A 82 -10.13 5.78 -9.80
C ARG A 82 -11.22 4.83 -9.33
N SER A 83 -12.48 5.23 -9.37
CA SER A 83 -13.61 4.39 -8.96
C SER A 83 -13.68 3.07 -9.74
N LEU A 84 -13.27 3.06 -11.01
CA LEU A 84 -13.20 1.84 -11.83
C LEU A 84 -12.14 0.84 -11.34
N SER A 85 -11.15 1.32 -10.59
CA SER A 85 -10.07 0.47 -10.08
C SER A 85 -10.51 -0.42 -8.91
N TYR A 86 -11.59 -0.09 -8.22
CA TYR A 86 -11.99 -0.81 -7.00
C TYR A 86 -12.68 -2.16 -7.24
N ALA A 87 -13.17 -2.44 -8.44
CA ALA A 87 -13.80 -3.73 -8.74
C ALA A 87 -12.86 -4.91 -8.47
N GLU A 88 -13.36 -5.95 -7.81
CA GLU A 88 -12.64 -7.18 -7.49
C GLU A 88 -11.34 -6.97 -6.68
N THR A 89 -11.27 -5.90 -5.88
CA THR A 89 -10.10 -5.60 -5.06
C THR A 89 -10.06 -6.48 -3.81
N HIS A 90 -8.88 -7.05 -3.53
CA HIS A 90 -8.65 -7.90 -2.36
C HIS A 90 -8.18 -7.09 -1.15
N VAL A 91 -7.32 -6.09 -1.39
CA VAL A 91 -6.79 -5.18 -0.36
C VAL A 91 -6.72 -3.77 -0.94
N VAL A 92 -7.07 -2.77 -0.14
CA VAL A 92 -6.78 -1.37 -0.43
C VAL A 92 -5.66 -0.90 0.50
N MET A 93 -4.58 -0.39 -0.09
CA MET A 93 -3.53 0.33 0.61
C MET A 93 -3.87 1.82 0.62
N ILE A 94 -4.18 2.37 1.79
CA ILE A 94 -4.37 3.81 1.95
C ILE A 94 -3.04 4.40 2.37
N CYS A 95 -2.51 5.32 1.58
CA CYS A 95 -1.20 5.92 1.78
C CYS A 95 -1.32 7.39 2.18
N PHE A 96 -0.55 7.79 3.18
CA PHE A 96 -0.34 9.19 3.54
C PHE A 96 1.14 9.50 3.68
N SER A 97 1.52 10.77 3.75
CA SER A 97 2.91 11.19 3.91
C SER A 97 3.14 11.82 5.27
N VAL A 98 4.22 11.42 5.97
CA VAL A 98 4.54 11.96 7.30
C VAL A 98 4.86 13.45 7.28
N ASP A 99 5.31 14.00 6.15
CA ASP A 99 5.60 15.42 5.97
C ASP A 99 4.38 16.28 5.60
N ASN A 100 3.18 15.63 5.53
CA ASN A 100 1.90 16.30 5.25
C ASN A 100 0.79 15.78 6.18
N PRO A 101 0.57 16.38 7.36
CA PRO A 101 -0.47 15.95 8.31
C PRO A 101 -1.88 15.93 7.71
N VAL A 102 -2.19 16.84 6.79
CA VAL A 102 -3.49 16.87 6.10
C VAL A 102 -3.74 15.58 5.34
N SER A 103 -2.69 14.96 4.77
CA SER A 103 -2.85 13.67 4.09
C SER A 103 -3.27 12.53 5.02
N LEU A 104 -2.95 12.61 6.33
CA LEU A 104 -3.46 11.68 7.34
C LEU A 104 -4.93 11.98 7.70
N GLU A 105 -5.31 13.26 7.80
CA GLU A 105 -6.70 13.66 8.03
C GLU A 105 -7.61 13.20 6.89
N ASN A 106 -7.12 13.29 5.65
CA ASN A 106 -7.83 12.84 4.46
C ASN A 106 -8.03 11.32 4.40
N VAL A 107 -7.28 10.52 5.17
CA VAL A 107 -7.53 9.07 5.28
C VAL A 107 -8.94 8.80 5.77
N GLU A 108 -9.42 9.54 6.78
CA GLU A 108 -10.75 9.36 7.37
C GLU A 108 -11.82 10.17 6.64
N SER A 109 -11.52 11.42 6.26
CA SER A 109 -12.51 12.37 5.72
C SER A 109 -12.77 12.23 4.22
N LYS A 110 -11.94 11.50 3.48
CA LYS A 110 -12.05 11.33 2.03
C LYS A 110 -11.87 9.89 1.61
N TRP A 111 -10.70 9.30 1.89
CA TRP A 111 -10.32 8.00 1.33
C TRP A 111 -11.16 6.85 1.87
N LEU A 112 -11.46 6.85 3.16
CA LEU A 112 -12.32 5.83 3.76
C LEU A 112 -13.72 5.85 3.19
N ASP A 113 -14.32 7.04 3.05
CA ASP A 113 -15.67 7.19 2.51
C ASP A 113 -15.76 6.69 1.07
N GLU A 114 -14.78 7.04 0.21
CA GLU A 114 -14.69 6.54 -1.16
C GLU A 114 -14.58 5.01 -1.20
N ILE A 115 -13.72 4.41 -0.36
CA ILE A 115 -13.56 2.96 -0.32
C ILE A 115 -14.84 2.26 0.14
N LEU A 116 -15.52 2.80 1.14
CA LEU A 116 -16.78 2.23 1.64
C LEU A 116 -17.90 2.28 0.60
N GLU A 117 -17.88 3.29 -0.28
CA GLU A 117 -18.82 3.42 -1.39
C GLU A 117 -18.58 2.37 -2.48
N TYR A 118 -17.32 2.21 -2.94
CA TYR A 118 -17.01 1.40 -4.13
C TYR A 118 -16.59 -0.04 -3.84
N CYS A 119 -16.07 -0.34 -2.65
CA CYS A 119 -15.66 -1.69 -2.26
C CYS A 119 -15.88 -1.98 -0.76
N PRO A 120 -17.15 -1.97 -0.31
CA PRO A 120 -17.47 -2.21 1.10
C PRO A 120 -16.96 -3.57 1.58
N GLY A 121 -16.36 -3.59 2.77
CA GLY A 121 -15.85 -4.81 3.39
C GLY A 121 -14.46 -5.27 2.90
N VAL A 122 -13.81 -4.54 1.99
CA VAL A 122 -12.43 -4.82 1.58
C VAL A 122 -11.46 -4.69 2.77
N LYS A 123 -10.40 -5.48 2.78
CA LYS A 123 -9.34 -5.34 3.79
C LYS A 123 -8.52 -4.07 3.54
N LEU A 124 -8.26 -3.32 4.61
CA LEU A 124 -7.50 -2.07 4.56
C LEU A 124 -6.11 -2.28 5.16
N VAL A 125 -5.11 -1.66 4.53
CA VAL A 125 -3.76 -1.50 5.08
C VAL A 125 -3.43 -0.01 5.02
N LEU A 126 -3.08 0.59 6.16
CA LEU A 126 -2.66 1.98 6.23
C LEU A 126 -1.13 2.05 6.16
N VAL A 127 -0.59 2.89 5.28
CA VAL A 127 0.86 3.02 5.06
C VAL A 127 1.30 4.47 5.16
N ALA A 128 2.20 4.74 6.12
CA ALA A 128 2.88 6.02 6.22
C ALA A 128 4.12 6.02 5.30
N LEU A 129 4.15 6.95 4.37
CA LEU A 129 5.22 7.13 3.41
C LEU A 129 6.18 8.24 3.86
N LYS A 130 7.40 8.24 3.29
CA LYS A 130 8.46 9.21 3.55
C LYS A 130 8.81 9.31 5.05
N CYS A 131 8.81 8.18 5.79
CA CYS A 131 9.09 8.18 7.23
C CYS A 131 10.50 8.73 7.58
N ASP A 132 11.40 8.85 6.60
CA ASP A 132 12.68 9.52 6.71
C ASP A 132 12.55 11.03 6.95
N LEU A 133 11.44 11.64 6.56
CA LEU A 133 11.19 13.07 6.71
C LEU A 133 10.67 13.47 8.11
N ARG A 134 10.36 12.49 8.97
CA ARG A 134 9.85 12.77 10.33
C ARG A 134 10.84 13.58 11.16
N ASP A 135 12.13 13.29 11.02
CA ASP A 135 13.19 13.94 11.74
C ASP A 135 13.97 14.99 10.92
N ASP A 136 13.57 15.20 9.68
CA ASP A 136 14.19 16.21 8.82
C ASP A 136 13.94 17.64 9.35
N TYR A 137 15.04 18.38 9.52
CA TYR A 137 14.99 19.72 10.09
C TYR A 137 14.20 20.70 9.20
N SER A 138 14.39 20.62 7.90
CA SER A 138 13.73 21.54 6.94
C SER A 138 12.22 21.30 6.90
N VAL A 139 11.80 20.05 7.03
CA VAL A 139 10.38 19.68 7.12
C VAL A 139 9.77 20.19 8.43
N LYS A 140 10.46 19.99 9.56
CA LYS A 140 10.01 20.51 10.87
C LYS A 140 9.88 22.04 10.85
N GLU A 141 10.87 22.76 10.34
CA GLU A 141 10.83 24.21 10.21
C GLU A 141 9.68 24.69 9.32
N ARG A 142 9.48 24.02 8.16
CA ARG A 142 8.39 24.34 7.25
C ARG A 142 7.03 24.18 7.94
N LEU A 143 6.80 23.05 8.62
CA LEU A 143 5.53 22.75 9.26
C LEU A 143 5.25 23.65 10.47
N GLN A 144 6.29 24.02 11.22
CA GLN A 144 6.17 24.96 12.33
C GLN A 144 5.55 26.31 11.94
N ARG A 145 5.80 26.79 10.72
CA ARG A 145 5.20 28.03 10.20
C ARG A 145 3.67 27.96 10.12
N PHE A 146 3.11 26.74 10.10
CA PHE A 146 1.68 26.48 10.08
C PHE A 146 1.19 25.86 11.40
N ALA A 147 1.97 25.99 12.49
CA ALA A 147 1.69 25.38 13.78
C ALA A 147 1.45 23.84 13.70
N ALA A 148 2.07 23.19 12.74
CA ALA A 148 2.02 21.75 12.52
C ALA A 148 3.38 21.08 12.75
N GLN A 149 3.37 19.75 12.82
CA GLN A 149 4.58 18.93 12.93
C GLN A 149 4.44 17.69 12.06
N PRO A 150 5.56 17.00 11.72
CA PRO A 150 5.48 15.73 11.01
C PRO A 150 4.67 14.71 11.80
N VAL A 151 3.86 13.91 11.08
CA VAL A 151 3.02 12.87 11.68
C VAL A 151 3.87 11.89 12.47
N GLN A 152 3.50 11.68 13.75
CA GLN A 152 4.15 10.71 14.61
C GLN A 152 3.54 9.32 14.43
N TYR A 153 4.30 8.29 14.83
CA TYR A 153 3.88 6.90 14.69
C TYR A 153 2.52 6.62 15.37
N GLU A 154 2.34 7.16 16.57
CA GLU A 154 1.13 6.98 17.37
C GLU A 154 -0.11 7.60 16.72
N GLU A 155 0.04 8.70 16.00
CA GLU A 155 -1.04 9.37 15.29
C GLU A 155 -1.53 8.50 14.12
N GLY A 156 -0.60 7.99 13.30
CA GLY A 156 -0.92 7.05 12.22
C GLY A 156 -1.54 5.75 12.74
N LEU A 157 -1.01 5.20 13.83
CA LEU A 157 -1.55 4.00 14.47
C LEU A 157 -2.97 4.24 15.01
N ALA A 158 -3.25 5.41 15.59
CA ALA A 158 -4.58 5.76 16.07
C ALA A 158 -5.60 5.82 14.93
N VAL A 159 -5.24 6.42 13.79
CA VAL A 159 -6.08 6.42 12.57
C VAL A 159 -6.30 4.99 12.06
N ALA A 160 -5.23 4.18 11.96
CA ALA A 160 -5.35 2.79 11.51
C ALA A 160 -6.34 1.98 12.34
N ARG A 161 -6.36 2.19 13.67
CA ARG A 161 -7.33 1.56 14.58
C ARG A 161 -8.75 2.04 14.33
N ARG A 162 -8.96 3.35 14.13
CA ARG A 162 -10.31 3.92 13.88
C ARG A 162 -10.90 3.40 12.57
N ILE A 163 -10.09 3.32 11.49
CA ILE A 163 -10.54 2.80 10.20
C ILE A 163 -10.55 1.26 10.16
N ARG A 164 -10.18 0.58 11.24
CA ARG A 164 -10.06 -0.89 11.35
C ARG A 164 -9.13 -1.49 10.29
N ALA A 165 -8.01 -0.82 10.01
CA ALA A 165 -6.99 -1.35 9.12
C ALA A 165 -6.42 -2.66 9.66
N SER A 166 -6.22 -3.64 8.79
CA SER A 166 -5.61 -4.94 9.15
C SER A 166 -4.15 -4.79 9.57
N ARG A 167 -3.45 -3.78 9.02
CA ARG A 167 -2.05 -3.43 9.34
C ARG A 167 -1.86 -1.92 9.30
N TYR A 168 -0.92 -1.43 10.11
CA TYR A 168 -0.29 -0.12 10.00
C TYR A 168 1.20 -0.31 9.78
N LEU A 169 1.73 0.29 8.72
CA LEU A 169 3.13 0.11 8.29
C LEU A 169 3.72 1.46 7.92
N GLU A 170 5.04 1.59 8.06
CA GLU A 170 5.77 2.80 7.68
C GLU A 170 6.95 2.45 6.78
N CYS A 171 7.23 3.28 5.78
CA CYS A 171 8.37 3.07 4.90
C CYS A 171 8.97 4.36 4.37
N SER A 172 10.20 4.23 3.86
CA SER A 172 10.91 5.25 3.08
C SER A 172 11.35 4.65 1.75
N SER A 173 10.71 5.07 0.67
CA SER A 173 11.14 4.71 -0.70
C SER A 173 12.52 5.27 -1.00
N LYS A 174 12.84 6.48 -0.54
CA LYS A 174 14.14 7.14 -0.75
C LYS A 174 15.31 6.32 -0.19
N HIS A 175 15.12 5.71 0.97
CA HIS A 175 16.15 4.90 1.64
C HIS A 175 15.93 3.39 1.46
N ASN A 176 14.94 2.97 0.66
CA ASN A 176 14.52 1.58 0.50
C ASN A 176 14.38 0.85 1.85
N ARG A 177 13.74 1.51 2.83
CA ARG A 177 13.51 1.00 4.18
C ARG A 177 12.05 0.68 4.40
N GLY A 178 11.73 -0.54 4.83
CA GLY A 178 10.36 -0.99 5.08
C GLY A 178 9.54 -1.25 3.80
N VAL A 179 10.11 -1.09 2.60
CA VAL A 179 9.37 -1.23 1.33
C VAL A 179 8.96 -2.67 1.08
N THR A 180 9.90 -3.60 1.17
CA THR A 180 9.62 -5.04 0.99
C THR A 180 8.66 -5.55 2.05
N GLU A 181 8.83 -5.13 3.29
CA GLU A 181 7.98 -5.50 4.43
C GLU A 181 6.53 -5.05 4.22
N VAL A 182 6.31 -3.84 3.67
CA VAL A 182 4.96 -3.36 3.33
C VAL A 182 4.27 -4.33 2.38
N PHE A 183 4.91 -4.70 1.27
CA PHE A 183 4.27 -5.59 0.30
C PHE A 183 4.15 -7.03 0.78
N TYR A 184 5.08 -7.49 1.63
CA TYR A 184 4.97 -8.79 2.28
C TYR A 184 3.72 -8.87 3.16
N GLU A 185 3.49 -7.86 4.01
CA GLU A 185 2.30 -7.81 4.87
C GLU A 185 1.00 -7.59 4.08
N VAL A 186 1.04 -6.78 3.02
CA VAL A 186 -0.10 -6.62 2.11
C VAL A 186 -0.47 -7.94 1.44
N ALA A 187 0.52 -8.68 0.94
CA ALA A 187 0.30 -10.00 0.35
C ALA A 187 -0.24 -11.00 1.37
N ARG A 188 0.24 -10.95 2.62
CA ARG A 188 -0.26 -11.77 3.72
C ARG A 188 -1.73 -11.46 4.03
N VAL A 189 -2.10 -10.18 4.14
CA VAL A 189 -3.48 -9.74 4.34
C VAL A 189 -4.37 -10.17 3.16
N ALA A 190 -3.89 -10.04 1.92
CA ALA A 190 -4.60 -10.45 0.72
C ALA A 190 -4.79 -11.97 0.62
N SER A 191 -3.84 -12.77 1.13
CA SER A 191 -3.91 -14.23 1.10
C SER A 191 -4.84 -14.80 2.18
N ASN A 192 -4.91 -14.17 3.36
CA ASN A 192 -5.73 -14.59 4.50
C ASN A 192 -7.21 -14.18 4.39
N LEU A 193 -7.77 -14.15 3.19
CA LEU A 193 -9.20 -13.88 2.96
C LEU A 193 -10.13 -15.03 3.40
N ARG A 194 -9.61 -16.07 4.08
CA ARG A 194 -10.43 -17.14 4.67
C ARG A 194 -10.80 -16.78 6.10
N ALA A 195 -12.12 -16.71 6.30
CA ALA A 195 -12.87 -16.57 7.53
C ALA A 195 -13.14 -15.10 7.95
N GLY A 196 -14.43 -14.73 7.90
CA GLY A 196 -14.97 -13.61 8.64
C GLY A 196 -14.73 -13.78 10.14
N GLY A 197 -13.72 -13.14 10.64
CA GLY A 197 -13.36 -13.05 12.04
C GLY A 197 -12.63 -11.73 12.23
N SER A 198 -13.10 -10.95 13.18
CA SER A 198 -12.52 -9.66 13.57
C SER A 198 -11.12 -9.88 14.16
N GLU A 199 -10.09 -9.87 13.32
CA GLU A 199 -8.72 -9.75 13.80
C GLU A 199 -8.40 -8.25 13.94
N GLY A 200 -8.05 -7.85 15.17
CA GLY A 200 -7.64 -6.49 15.49
C GLY A 200 -6.37 -6.09 14.70
N CYS A 201 -6.16 -4.77 14.55
CA CYS A 201 -4.96 -4.21 13.93
C CYS A 201 -3.69 -4.78 14.59
N VAL A 202 -2.86 -5.48 13.82
CA VAL A 202 -1.55 -5.94 14.28
C VAL A 202 -0.50 -4.91 13.88
N VAL A 203 0.27 -4.48 14.86
CA VAL A 203 1.34 -3.48 14.75
C VAL A 203 2.67 -4.22 14.67
N MET A 204 3.50 -3.88 13.70
CA MET A 204 4.91 -4.26 13.66
C MET A 204 5.78 -3.01 13.57
#